data_20583e0f7958dc534d2cd4902b6f3486
#
_entry.id   20583e0f7958dc534d2cd4902b6f3486
#
_cell.length_a   1.000
_cell.length_b   1.000
_cell.length_c   1.000
_cell.angle_alpha   90.00
_cell.angle_beta   90.00
_cell.angle_gamma   90.00
#
_symmetry.space_group_name_H-M   'P 1'
#
loop_
_entity.id
_entity.type
_entity.pdbx_description
1 polymer ?
#
loop_
_entity_poly.entity_id
_entity_poly.type
_entity_poly.pdbx_seq_one_letter_code
_entity_poly.pdbx_strand_id
1 'polypeptide(L)'
;ENSVAAMAMAWLNGVTNEELRTGISTFSGIYRRFNIVFNSEKVVYMDDYAHHPSELKESISSIRQLYPERKITGIFQPHLYSRTRDFAPEFAKSLSQLDEVILLPIYPARELPIEGVTSELILNDVTSIHKELSSKENLLTLLDEKELDVIVTFGAGDIDKLVPEIKNYLKKRFS
;
A
#
# COMPACT_ATOMS: atom_id res chain seq x y z
N GLU A 1 16.88 6.16 -1.85
CA GLU A 1 18.14 5.37 -1.86
C GLU A 1 18.36 4.68 -3.21
N ASN A 2 17.37 3.95 -3.77
CA ASN A 2 17.52 3.20 -5.02
C ASN A 2 17.90 4.09 -6.22
N SER A 3 17.31 5.30 -6.32
CA SER A 3 17.66 6.25 -7.39
C SER A 3 19.12 6.71 -7.31
N VAL A 4 19.65 6.92 -6.08
CA VAL A 4 21.04 7.27 -5.88
C VAL A 4 21.98 6.15 -6.31
N ALA A 5 21.65 4.91 -5.94
CA ALA A 5 22.42 3.74 -6.35
C ALA A 5 22.40 3.56 -7.88
N ALA A 6 21.22 3.71 -8.51
CA ALA A 6 21.08 3.65 -9.96
C ALA A 6 21.90 4.72 -10.67
N MET A 7 21.84 5.98 -10.19
CA MET A 7 22.63 7.07 -10.73
C MET A 7 24.15 6.83 -10.58
N ALA A 8 24.58 6.33 -9.40
CA ALA A 8 25.99 6.02 -9.17
C ALA A 8 26.49 4.92 -10.13
N MET A 9 25.69 3.86 -10.30
CA MET A 9 26.02 2.79 -11.25
C MET A 9 26.09 3.30 -12.68
N ALA A 10 25.13 4.12 -13.10
CA ALA A 10 25.13 4.69 -14.45
C ALA A 10 26.35 5.60 -14.67
N TRP A 11 26.67 6.46 -13.69
CA TRP A 11 27.83 7.34 -13.74
C TRP A 11 29.15 6.56 -13.83
N LEU A 12 29.31 5.49 -13.05
CA LEU A 12 30.48 4.61 -13.10
C LEU A 12 30.61 3.88 -14.46
N ASN A 13 29.53 3.75 -15.22
CA ASN A 13 29.52 3.21 -16.57
C ASN A 13 29.57 4.30 -17.68
N GLY A 14 29.95 5.52 -17.35
CA GLY A 14 30.22 6.58 -18.31
C GLY A 14 29.03 7.45 -18.71
N VAL A 15 27.88 7.30 -18.02
CA VAL A 15 26.72 8.20 -18.23
C VAL A 15 27.04 9.58 -17.66
N THR A 16 26.80 10.61 -18.46
CA THR A 16 27.07 12.01 -18.09
C THR A 16 26.07 12.56 -17.08
N ASN A 17 26.44 13.62 -16.37
CA ASN A 17 25.55 14.30 -15.44
C ASN A 17 24.27 14.85 -16.10
N GLU A 18 24.36 15.25 -17.37
CA GLU A 18 23.20 15.77 -18.12
C GLU A 18 22.22 14.64 -18.47
N GLU A 19 22.73 13.51 -18.92
CA GLU A 19 21.92 12.30 -19.18
C GLU A 19 21.27 11.77 -17.88
N LEU A 20 22.00 11.79 -16.74
CA LEU A 20 21.45 11.42 -15.44
C LEU A 20 20.31 12.35 -15.03
N ARG A 21 20.48 13.67 -15.19
CA ARG A 21 19.40 14.64 -14.90
C ARG A 21 18.18 14.39 -15.79
N THR A 22 18.40 14.18 -17.08
CA THR A 22 17.33 13.88 -18.02
C THR A 22 16.61 12.59 -17.65
N GLY A 23 17.36 11.51 -17.36
CA GLY A 23 16.80 10.24 -16.96
C GLY A 23 15.94 10.33 -15.70
N ILE A 24 16.39 11.05 -14.66
CA ILE A 24 15.64 11.23 -13.42
C ILE A 24 14.43 12.15 -13.62
N SER A 25 14.54 13.22 -14.39
CA SER A 25 13.42 14.15 -14.60
C SER A 25 12.29 13.56 -15.43
N THR A 26 12.59 12.58 -16.28
CA THR A 26 11.61 11.87 -17.11
C THR A 26 11.11 10.56 -16.48
N PHE A 27 11.70 10.14 -15.36
CA PHE A 27 11.32 8.92 -14.68
C PHE A 27 9.96 9.07 -14.00
N SER A 28 8.96 8.35 -14.49
CA SER A 28 7.58 8.39 -14.02
C SER A 28 7.28 7.44 -12.84
N GLY A 29 8.31 6.83 -12.24
CA GLY A 29 8.15 5.85 -11.17
C GLY A 29 8.05 4.42 -11.68
N ILE A 30 7.81 3.51 -10.75
CA ILE A 30 7.61 2.08 -11.00
C ILE A 30 6.17 1.73 -10.66
N TYR A 31 5.51 1.02 -11.56
CA TYR A 31 4.15 0.53 -11.31
C TYR A 31 4.09 -0.26 -10.01
N ARG A 32 3.06 0.00 -9.18
CA ARG A 32 2.87 -0.58 -7.84
C ARG A 32 4.00 -0.30 -6.83
N ARG A 33 4.80 0.75 -7.02
CA ARG A 33 5.75 1.21 -5.99
C ARG A 33 5.51 2.68 -5.74
N PHE A 34 4.85 2.97 -4.61
CA PHE A 34 4.46 4.34 -4.23
C PHE A 34 3.74 5.07 -5.38
N ASN A 35 2.84 4.35 -6.04
CA ASN A 35 2.21 4.79 -7.30
C ASN A 35 0.94 5.59 -7.02
N ILE A 36 0.89 6.86 -7.42
CA ILE A 36 -0.33 7.67 -7.36
C ILE A 36 -1.25 7.25 -8.51
N VAL A 37 -2.35 6.56 -8.18
CA VAL A 37 -3.33 6.01 -9.11
C VAL A 37 -4.42 7.01 -9.48
N PHE A 38 -4.82 7.83 -8.51
CA PHE A 38 -5.81 8.89 -8.66
C PHE A 38 -5.46 10.04 -7.72
N ASN A 39 -5.62 11.27 -8.21
CA ASN A 39 -5.38 12.48 -7.43
C ASN A 39 -6.41 13.54 -7.78
N SER A 40 -7.10 14.05 -6.77
CA SER A 40 -8.02 15.18 -6.86
C SER A 40 -7.81 16.11 -5.66
N GLU A 41 -8.49 17.25 -5.61
CA GLU A 41 -8.43 18.14 -4.46
C GLU A 41 -8.94 17.48 -3.16
N LYS A 42 -9.91 16.56 -3.29
CA LYS A 42 -10.58 15.92 -2.15
C LYS A 42 -9.92 14.61 -1.73
N VAL A 43 -9.46 13.80 -2.69
CA VAL A 43 -9.00 12.44 -2.41
C VAL A 43 -7.75 12.11 -3.21
N VAL A 44 -6.80 11.42 -2.56
CA VAL A 44 -5.63 10.81 -3.20
C VAL A 44 -5.71 9.30 -3.02
N TYR A 45 -5.47 8.55 -4.10
CA TYR A 45 -5.38 7.10 -4.06
C TYR A 45 -4.03 6.63 -4.56
N MET A 46 -3.37 5.81 -3.74
CA MET A 46 -2.05 5.24 -4.02
C MET A 46 -2.10 3.72 -4.00
N ASP A 47 -1.18 3.08 -4.73
CA ASP A 47 -0.96 1.63 -4.71
C ASP A 47 0.52 1.33 -4.48
N ASP A 48 0.80 0.45 -3.53
CA ASP A 48 2.16 0.03 -3.18
C ASP A 48 2.26 -1.49 -3.03
N TYR A 49 3.31 -2.05 -3.58
CA TYR A 49 3.60 -3.48 -3.53
C TYR A 49 4.08 -3.96 -2.16
N ALA A 50 4.23 -3.06 -1.19
CA ALA A 50 4.70 -3.37 0.16
C ALA A 50 3.93 -4.55 0.76
N HIS A 51 4.65 -5.59 1.14
CA HIS A 51 4.11 -6.86 1.62
C HIS A 51 4.98 -7.51 2.72
N HIS A 52 5.99 -6.80 3.19
CA HIS A 52 6.79 -7.11 4.37
C HIS A 52 6.63 -5.99 5.40
N PRO A 53 6.69 -6.26 6.73
CA PRO A 53 6.50 -5.22 7.75
C PRO A 53 7.39 -4.00 7.59
N SER A 54 8.67 -4.21 7.25
CA SER A 54 9.62 -3.11 7.02
C SER A 54 9.23 -2.24 5.80
N GLU A 55 8.75 -2.87 4.71
CA GLU A 55 8.30 -2.14 3.52
C GLU A 55 7.03 -1.31 3.84
N LEU A 56 6.06 -1.91 4.55
CA LEU A 56 4.87 -1.20 5.01
C LEU A 56 5.21 0.00 5.88
N LYS A 57 6.10 -0.20 6.86
CA LYS A 57 6.55 0.87 7.76
C LYS A 57 7.13 2.05 6.99
N GLU A 58 8.04 1.80 6.06
CA GLU A 58 8.68 2.85 5.27
C GLU A 58 7.70 3.53 4.31
N SER A 59 6.82 2.76 3.66
CA SER A 59 5.80 3.31 2.78
C SER A 59 4.80 4.18 3.56
N ILE A 60 4.26 3.71 4.67
CA ILE A 60 3.32 4.46 5.53
C ILE A 60 3.99 5.73 6.06
N SER A 61 5.23 5.64 6.54
CA SER A 61 5.99 6.80 7.02
C SER A 61 6.17 7.85 5.92
N SER A 62 6.47 7.41 4.70
CA SER A 62 6.63 8.31 3.54
C SER A 62 5.32 8.99 3.16
N ILE A 63 4.20 8.24 3.19
CA ILE A 63 2.86 8.79 2.92
C ILE A 63 2.48 9.82 3.99
N ARG A 64 2.75 9.52 5.27
CA ARG A 64 2.47 10.44 6.38
C ARG A 64 3.29 11.73 6.26
N GLN A 65 4.53 11.66 5.78
CA GLN A 65 5.35 12.87 5.53
C GLN A 65 4.80 13.73 4.39
N LEU A 66 4.23 13.11 3.35
CA LEU A 66 3.60 13.83 2.23
C LEU A 66 2.25 14.43 2.61
N TYR A 67 1.52 13.77 3.51
CA TYR A 67 0.16 14.13 3.90
C TYR A 67 0.01 14.16 5.43
N PRO A 68 0.72 15.06 6.15
CA PRO A 68 0.83 15.03 7.61
C PRO A 68 -0.52 15.23 8.32
N GLU A 69 -1.40 16.06 7.75
CA GLU A 69 -2.69 16.43 8.35
C GLU A 69 -3.89 15.66 7.76
N ARG A 70 -3.64 14.80 6.77
CA ARG A 70 -4.72 14.09 6.10
C ARG A 70 -4.94 12.70 6.72
N LYS A 71 -6.21 12.26 6.76
CA LYS A 71 -6.59 10.92 7.20
C LYS A 71 -6.08 9.89 6.18
N ILE A 72 -5.32 8.90 6.65
CA ILE A 72 -4.80 7.83 5.81
C ILE A 72 -5.54 6.53 6.10
N THR A 73 -6.28 6.04 5.10
CA THR A 73 -6.94 4.73 5.10
C THR A 73 -6.09 3.73 4.35
N GLY A 74 -5.56 2.73 5.03
CA GLY A 74 -4.78 1.65 4.43
C GLY A 74 -5.61 0.39 4.22
N ILE A 75 -5.57 -0.14 3.01
CA ILE A 75 -6.17 -1.42 2.63
C ILE A 75 -5.04 -2.41 2.40
N PHE A 76 -4.90 -3.40 3.28
CA PHE A 76 -3.80 -4.35 3.20
C PHE A 76 -4.29 -5.76 2.93
N GLN A 77 -3.69 -6.41 1.93
CA GLN A 77 -3.84 -7.84 1.68
C GLN A 77 -2.57 -8.57 2.13
N PRO A 78 -2.61 -9.33 3.24
CA PRO A 78 -1.48 -10.17 3.62
C PRO A 78 -1.16 -11.19 2.54
N HIS A 79 0.13 -11.46 2.34
CA HIS A 79 0.61 -12.39 1.32
C HIS A 79 1.36 -13.54 1.99
N LEU A 80 0.92 -14.79 1.76
CA LEU A 80 1.35 -16.05 2.34
C LEU A 80 0.89 -16.25 3.80
N TYR A 81 0.41 -17.46 4.08
CA TYR A 81 0.02 -17.84 5.44
C TYR A 81 1.23 -17.90 6.37
N SER A 82 2.35 -18.48 5.92
CA SER A 82 3.58 -18.57 6.71
C SER A 82 4.08 -17.18 7.13
N ARG A 83 4.14 -16.23 6.21
CA ARG A 83 4.56 -14.86 6.51
C ARG A 83 3.60 -14.15 7.45
N THR A 84 2.29 -14.34 7.26
CA THR A 84 1.29 -13.76 8.16
C THR A 84 1.45 -14.29 9.57
N ARG A 85 1.65 -15.60 9.75
CA ARG A 85 1.91 -16.22 11.06
C ARG A 85 3.18 -15.66 11.71
N ASP A 86 4.27 -15.62 10.95
CA ASP A 86 5.60 -15.32 11.48
C ASP A 86 5.80 -13.83 11.82
N PHE A 87 5.05 -12.94 11.16
CA PHE A 87 5.21 -11.47 11.26
C PHE A 87 3.92 -10.72 11.65
N ALA A 88 2.90 -11.40 12.19
CA ALA A 88 1.64 -10.74 12.54
C ALA A 88 1.83 -9.53 13.48
N PRO A 89 2.65 -9.59 14.56
CA PRO A 89 2.87 -8.45 15.44
C PRO A 89 3.56 -7.27 14.74
N GLU A 90 4.54 -7.53 13.89
CA GLU A 90 5.26 -6.50 13.14
C GLU A 90 4.38 -5.85 12.07
N PHE A 91 3.52 -6.63 11.41
CA PHE A 91 2.49 -6.10 10.52
C PHE A 91 1.53 -5.18 11.28
N ALA A 92 1.00 -5.65 12.41
CA ALA A 92 0.09 -4.86 13.24
C ALA A 92 0.73 -3.55 13.68
N LYS A 93 1.99 -3.59 14.14
CA LYS A 93 2.75 -2.40 14.54
C LYS A 93 2.92 -1.40 13.39
N SER A 94 3.19 -1.89 12.18
CA SER A 94 3.35 -1.02 11.00
C SER A 94 2.02 -0.39 10.60
N LEU A 95 0.95 -1.19 10.53
CA LEU A 95 -0.40 -0.75 10.16
C LEU A 95 -1.02 0.20 11.20
N SER A 96 -0.64 0.07 12.47
CA SER A 96 -1.11 0.97 13.55
C SER A 96 -0.66 2.43 13.40
N GLN A 97 0.19 2.75 12.43
CA GLN A 97 0.55 4.12 12.07
C GLN A 97 -0.48 4.78 11.13
N LEU A 98 -1.44 4.01 10.63
CA LEU A 98 -2.56 4.49 9.81
C LEU A 98 -3.71 4.96 10.70
N ASP A 99 -4.52 5.89 10.21
CA ASP A 99 -5.73 6.34 10.91
C ASP A 99 -6.84 5.30 10.80
N GLU A 100 -6.89 4.58 9.70
CA GLU A 100 -7.86 3.53 9.44
C GLU A 100 -7.24 2.36 8.69
N VAL A 101 -7.58 1.13 9.10
CA VAL A 101 -7.03 -0.11 8.56
C VAL A 101 -8.15 -1.03 8.10
N ILE A 102 -8.09 -1.44 6.83
CA ILE A 102 -8.96 -2.47 6.26
C ILE A 102 -8.08 -3.64 5.84
N LEU A 103 -8.32 -4.82 6.42
CA LEU A 103 -7.61 -6.04 6.04
C LEU A 103 -8.46 -6.91 5.13
N LEU A 104 -7.88 -7.36 4.04
CA LEU A 104 -8.45 -8.36 3.14
C LEU A 104 -8.00 -9.77 3.55
N PRO A 105 -8.68 -10.81 3.07
CA PRO A 105 -8.24 -12.19 3.25
C PRO A 105 -6.82 -12.41 2.72
N ILE A 106 -6.07 -13.29 3.38
CA ILE A 106 -4.71 -13.65 2.99
C ILE A 106 -4.69 -14.16 1.55
N TYR A 107 -3.78 -13.63 0.73
CA TYR A 107 -3.48 -14.21 -0.58
C TYR A 107 -2.51 -15.38 -0.42
N PRO A 108 -2.95 -16.62 -0.72
CA PRO A 108 -2.17 -17.82 -0.39
C PRO A 108 -0.97 -18.04 -1.32
N ALA A 109 -1.00 -17.50 -2.53
CA ALA A 109 -0.06 -17.81 -3.62
C ALA A 109 0.03 -19.32 -3.86
N ARG A 110 1.07 -19.99 -3.33
CA ARG A 110 1.28 -21.44 -3.48
C ARG A 110 1.13 -22.21 -2.17
N GLU A 111 0.80 -21.52 -1.09
CA GLU A 111 0.66 -22.16 0.21
C GLU A 111 -0.75 -22.71 0.42
N LEU A 112 -0.83 -23.80 1.16
CA LEU A 112 -2.09 -24.27 1.71
C LEU A 112 -2.44 -23.47 2.97
N PRO A 113 -3.73 -23.33 3.29
CA PRO A 113 -4.16 -22.69 4.52
C PRO A 113 -3.50 -23.34 5.75
N ILE A 114 -3.06 -22.52 6.69
CA ILE A 114 -2.52 -22.94 7.98
C ILE A 114 -3.62 -22.71 9.01
N GLU A 115 -3.93 -23.74 9.79
CA GLU A 115 -4.96 -23.67 10.82
C GLU A 115 -4.69 -22.53 11.81
N GLY A 116 -5.73 -21.72 12.09
CA GLY A 116 -5.64 -20.56 12.97
C GLY A 116 -4.95 -19.33 12.39
N VAL A 117 -4.49 -19.37 11.13
CA VAL A 117 -3.81 -18.23 10.49
C VAL A 117 -4.78 -17.56 9.51
N THR A 118 -5.29 -16.42 9.95
CA THR A 118 -6.16 -15.53 9.16
C THR A 118 -5.70 -14.10 9.28
N SER A 119 -6.29 -13.18 8.52
CA SER A 119 -6.00 -11.74 8.64
C SER A 119 -6.39 -11.17 10.02
N GLU A 120 -7.30 -11.84 10.74
CA GLU A 120 -7.66 -11.49 12.12
C GLU A 120 -6.46 -11.54 13.07
N LEU A 121 -5.50 -12.44 12.80
CA LEU A 121 -4.27 -12.54 13.58
C LEU A 121 -3.49 -11.21 13.62
N ILE A 122 -3.48 -10.48 12.51
CA ILE A 122 -2.89 -9.14 12.43
C ILE A 122 -3.83 -8.11 13.05
N LEU A 123 -5.13 -8.17 12.70
CA LEU A 123 -6.10 -7.15 13.09
C LEU A 123 -6.24 -7.02 14.60
N ASN A 124 -6.15 -8.12 15.33
CA ASN A 124 -6.30 -8.14 16.79
C ASN A 124 -5.27 -7.22 17.47
N ASP A 125 -4.03 -7.18 16.95
CA ASP A 125 -2.92 -6.42 17.52
C ASP A 125 -2.80 -5.00 16.92
N VAL A 126 -3.57 -4.65 15.88
CA VAL A 126 -3.62 -3.28 15.35
C VAL A 126 -4.27 -2.36 16.39
N THR A 127 -3.62 -1.23 16.68
CA THR A 127 -4.08 -0.27 17.69
C THR A 127 -4.89 0.90 17.13
N SER A 128 -5.01 1.04 15.81
CA SER A 128 -5.87 2.04 15.17
C SER A 128 -7.31 1.86 15.62
N ILE A 129 -8.00 2.97 15.93
CA ILE A 129 -9.38 2.97 16.43
C ILE A 129 -10.34 2.42 15.37
N HIS A 130 -10.10 2.79 14.11
CA HIS A 130 -10.88 2.33 12.97
C HIS A 130 -10.14 1.20 12.27
N LYS A 131 -10.57 -0.03 12.53
CA LYS A 131 -9.98 -1.23 11.93
C LYS A 131 -11.04 -2.29 11.68
N GLU A 132 -11.00 -2.93 10.53
CA GLU A 132 -11.97 -3.96 10.16
C GLU A 132 -11.46 -4.92 9.09
N LEU A 133 -12.15 -6.04 8.97
CA LEU A 133 -11.99 -6.98 7.87
C LEU A 133 -12.98 -6.67 6.76
N SER A 134 -12.58 -6.88 5.54
CA SER A 134 -13.48 -6.83 4.38
C SER A 134 -13.14 -7.95 3.40
N SER A 135 -14.14 -8.41 2.66
CA SER A 135 -13.87 -9.17 1.45
C SER A 135 -13.59 -8.22 0.28
N LYS A 136 -13.03 -8.75 -0.81
CA LYS A 136 -12.79 -7.96 -2.02
C LYS A 136 -14.11 -7.47 -2.63
N GLU A 137 -15.14 -8.31 -2.58
CA GLU A 137 -16.47 -8.03 -3.13
C GLU A 137 -17.18 -6.91 -2.36
N ASN A 138 -16.96 -6.83 -1.06
CA ASN A 138 -17.60 -5.84 -0.18
C ASN A 138 -16.80 -4.55 -0.04
N LEU A 139 -15.55 -4.51 -0.52
CA LEU A 139 -14.64 -3.40 -0.28
C LEU A 139 -15.20 -2.05 -0.77
N LEU A 140 -15.76 -1.99 -1.98
CA LEU A 140 -16.27 -0.73 -2.52
C LEU A 140 -17.50 -0.23 -1.74
N THR A 141 -18.38 -1.14 -1.30
CA THR A 141 -19.51 -0.80 -0.44
C THR A 141 -19.03 -0.23 0.89
N LEU A 142 -18.01 -0.87 1.49
CA LEU A 142 -17.41 -0.39 2.71
C LEU A 142 -16.77 1.00 2.54
N LEU A 143 -16.07 1.23 1.44
CA LEU A 143 -15.47 2.55 1.14
C LEU A 143 -16.53 3.64 0.93
N ASP A 144 -17.74 3.28 0.50
CA ASP A 144 -18.83 4.25 0.30
C ASP A 144 -19.36 4.82 1.62
N GLU A 145 -19.27 4.05 2.69
CA GLU A 145 -19.69 4.44 4.05
C GLU A 145 -18.65 5.31 4.78
N LYS A 146 -17.47 5.53 4.18
CA LYS A 146 -16.32 6.18 4.83
C LYS A 146 -16.05 7.58 4.32
N GLU A 147 -15.50 8.39 5.20
CA GLU A 147 -14.84 9.64 4.82
C GLU A 147 -13.44 9.32 4.31
N LEU A 148 -13.25 9.49 3.00
CA LEU A 148 -12.01 9.16 2.30
C LEU A 148 -11.19 10.44 2.06
N ASP A 149 -9.89 10.37 2.35
CA ASP A 149 -8.96 11.46 2.14
C ASP A 149 -7.68 10.97 1.42
N VAL A 150 -6.81 10.21 2.08
CA VAL A 150 -5.72 9.48 1.44
C VAL A 150 -5.99 7.99 1.57
N ILE A 151 -6.09 7.29 0.45
CA ILE A 151 -6.32 5.84 0.40
C ILE A 151 -5.08 5.17 -0.14
N VAL A 152 -4.68 4.08 0.46
CA VAL A 152 -3.53 3.30 -0.02
C VAL A 152 -3.86 1.82 -0.01
N THR A 153 -3.63 1.15 -1.14
CA THR A 153 -3.62 -0.31 -1.22
C THR A 153 -2.20 -0.84 -1.05
N PHE A 154 -2.04 -1.86 -0.20
CA PHE A 154 -0.78 -2.53 0.06
C PHE A 154 -0.89 -4.05 -0.18
N GLY A 155 0.12 -4.63 -0.80
CA GLY A 155 0.23 -6.08 -0.93
C GLY A 155 0.79 -6.56 -2.27
N ALA A 156 1.35 -7.77 -2.27
CA ALA A 156 1.92 -8.44 -3.44
C ALA A 156 0.96 -9.44 -4.10
N GLY A 157 -0.23 -9.61 -3.53
CA GLY A 157 -1.27 -10.51 -4.01
C GLY A 157 -2.13 -9.90 -5.11
N ASP A 158 -3.31 -10.51 -5.30
CA ASP A 158 -4.27 -10.08 -6.32
C ASP A 158 -5.12 -8.86 -5.93
N ILE A 159 -4.73 -8.15 -4.88
CA ILE A 159 -5.25 -6.81 -4.55
C ILE A 159 -5.08 -5.84 -5.72
N ASP A 160 -4.08 -6.05 -6.58
CA ASP A 160 -3.85 -5.24 -7.77
C ASP A 160 -5.03 -5.23 -8.74
N LYS A 161 -5.84 -6.30 -8.75
CA LYS A 161 -7.05 -6.37 -9.57
C LYS A 161 -8.13 -5.38 -9.12
N LEU A 162 -8.12 -4.99 -7.84
CA LEU A 162 -9.03 -3.99 -7.29
C LEU A 162 -8.63 -2.55 -7.63
N VAL A 163 -7.36 -2.32 -7.99
CA VAL A 163 -6.84 -0.97 -8.26
C VAL A 163 -7.63 -0.23 -9.34
N PRO A 164 -7.95 -0.83 -10.52
CA PRO A 164 -8.79 -0.18 -11.52
C PRO A 164 -10.22 0.08 -11.04
N GLU A 165 -10.78 -0.83 -10.23
CA GLU A 165 -12.14 -0.71 -9.71
C GLU A 165 -12.24 0.43 -8.70
N ILE A 166 -11.33 0.50 -7.73
CA ILE A 166 -11.24 1.59 -6.76
C ILE A 166 -11.02 2.93 -7.48
N LYS A 167 -10.10 2.97 -8.46
CA LYS A 167 -9.88 4.19 -9.27
C LYS A 167 -11.16 4.67 -9.95
N ASN A 168 -11.90 3.77 -10.58
CA ASN A 168 -13.14 4.12 -11.27
C ASN A 168 -14.24 4.56 -10.29
N TYR A 169 -14.33 3.92 -9.15
CA TYR A 169 -15.23 4.32 -8.06
C TYR A 169 -14.91 5.74 -7.58
N LEU A 170 -13.64 6.03 -7.25
CA LEU A 170 -13.22 7.34 -6.78
C LEU A 170 -13.44 8.45 -7.83
N LYS A 171 -13.19 8.15 -9.10
CA LYS A 171 -13.53 9.07 -10.19
C LYS A 171 -15.00 9.42 -10.21
N LYS A 172 -15.88 8.45 -10.05
CA LYS A 172 -17.34 8.70 -10.05
C LYS A 172 -17.81 9.51 -8.83
N ARG A 173 -17.18 9.28 -7.68
CA ARG A 173 -17.58 9.89 -6.40
C ARG A 173 -17.00 11.30 -6.22
N PHE A 174 -15.80 11.58 -6.75
CA PHE A 174 -15.02 12.79 -6.46
C PHE A 174 -14.57 13.61 -7.70
N SER A 175 -15.10 13.30 -8.88
CA SER A 175 -14.89 14.12 -10.09
C SER A 175 -15.90 15.22 -10.24
#